data_1d965f224bc9818cfd6fe999fd38f252
#
_entry.id   1d965f224bc9818cfd6fe999fd38f252
#
_cell.length_a   1.000
_cell.length_b   1.000
_cell.length_c   1.000
_cell.angle_alpha   90.00
_cell.angle_beta   90.00
_cell.angle_gamma   90.00
#
_symmetry.space_group_name_H-M   'P 1'
#
loop_
_entity.id
_entity.type
_entity.pdbx_description
1 polymer ?
#
loop_
_entity_poly.entity_id
_entity_poly.type
_entity_poly.pdbx_seq_one_letter_code
_entity_poly.pdbx_strand_id
1 'polypeptide(L)'
;MTVLSYKKELLNPIQYIQSDTVYGRGSGDIHVSPDGKFVYSSNRLKADGIAIFKVDDKNGTLSRVGYQLTGVHPRNFIITPNGRFLLVACRDSNCIQIFSRNVTTGALTEVGKVAVSKPVCLKFISK
;
A
#
# COMPACT_ATOMS: atom_id res chain seq x y z
N MET A 1 -1.47 -4.93 -11.39
CA MET A 1 -0.49 -5.61 -10.51
C MET A 1 -0.45 -7.09 -10.85
N THR A 2 0.73 -7.70 -10.82
CA THR A 2 0.92 -9.13 -11.14
C THR A 2 1.41 -9.85 -9.89
N VAL A 3 0.79 -10.97 -9.56
CA VAL A 3 1.25 -11.87 -8.51
C VAL A 3 2.04 -13.00 -9.16
N LEU A 4 3.24 -13.25 -8.64
CA LEU A 4 4.14 -14.28 -9.14
C LEU A 4 4.37 -15.33 -8.05
N SER A 5 4.37 -16.60 -8.41
CA SER A 5 4.93 -17.64 -7.57
C SER A 5 6.43 -17.78 -7.84
N TYR A 6 7.19 -18.03 -6.78
CA TYR A 6 8.62 -18.33 -6.87
C TYR A 6 8.89 -19.76 -6.43
N LYS A 7 9.22 -20.63 -7.38
CA LYS A 7 9.53 -22.05 -7.10
C LYS A 7 10.71 -22.48 -7.96
N LYS A 8 11.66 -23.17 -7.36
CA LYS A 8 12.85 -23.72 -8.06
C LYS A 8 13.55 -22.67 -8.93
N GLU A 9 13.77 -21.47 -8.36
CA GLU A 9 14.43 -20.33 -9.03
C GLU A 9 13.66 -19.76 -10.25
N LEU A 10 12.40 -20.16 -10.43
CA LEU A 10 11.53 -19.68 -11.51
C LEU A 10 10.40 -18.79 -10.95
N LEU A 11 10.13 -17.70 -11.66
CA LEU A 11 8.98 -16.82 -11.41
C LEU A 11 7.88 -17.14 -12.41
N ASN A 12 6.70 -17.51 -11.90
CA ASN A 12 5.55 -17.82 -12.75
C ASN A 12 4.37 -16.91 -12.38
N PRO A 13 3.74 -16.22 -13.34
CA PRO A 13 2.54 -15.46 -13.09
C PRO A 13 1.40 -16.38 -12.63
N ILE A 14 0.78 -16.05 -11.49
CA ILE A 14 -0.37 -16.80 -10.97
C ILE A 14 -1.64 -15.95 -10.93
N GLN A 15 -1.51 -14.61 -10.98
CA GLN A 15 -2.67 -13.72 -10.98
C GLN A 15 -2.32 -12.36 -11.59
N TYR A 16 -3.27 -11.79 -12.33
CA TYR A 16 -3.30 -10.37 -12.72
C TYR A 16 -4.49 -9.71 -12.01
N ILE A 17 -4.23 -8.64 -11.24
CA ILE A 17 -5.26 -7.94 -10.49
C ILE A 17 -5.13 -6.43 -10.63
N GLN A 18 -6.28 -5.77 -10.79
CA GLN A 18 -6.34 -4.32 -10.91
C GLN A 18 -6.20 -3.65 -9.55
N SER A 19 -5.34 -2.63 -9.46
CA SER A 19 -5.09 -1.91 -8.20
C SER A 19 -5.98 -0.69 -8.00
N ASP A 20 -6.56 -0.12 -9.07
CA ASP A 20 -7.49 1.02 -8.97
C ASP A 20 -8.85 0.73 -9.62
N THR A 21 -9.81 1.65 -9.43
CA THR A 21 -11.17 1.55 -10.00
C THR A 21 -11.38 2.40 -11.23
N VAL A 22 -10.43 3.25 -11.59
CA VAL A 22 -10.58 4.26 -12.64
C VAL A 22 -9.58 4.11 -13.78
N TYR A 23 -8.90 2.96 -13.85
CA TYR A 23 -7.86 2.67 -14.85
C TYR A 23 -6.76 3.75 -14.89
N GLY A 24 -6.39 4.25 -13.71
CA GLY A 24 -5.28 5.17 -13.53
C GLY A 24 -3.96 4.51 -13.96
N ARG A 25 -3.04 5.29 -14.56
CA ARG A 25 -1.75 4.78 -15.03
C ARG A 25 -0.60 5.05 -14.07
N GLY A 26 -0.92 5.45 -12.85
CA GLY A 26 0.07 5.91 -11.88
C GLY A 26 0.20 4.99 -10.68
N SER A 27 0.84 3.83 -10.80
CA SER A 27 1.30 3.07 -9.64
C SER A 27 2.43 3.81 -8.93
N GLY A 28 2.47 3.73 -7.61
CA GLY A 28 3.53 4.31 -6.78
C GLY A 28 4.40 3.23 -6.15
N ASP A 29 3.94 2.72 -5.03
CA ASP A 29 4.68 1.81 -4.15
C ASP A 29 3.80 0.61 -3.76
N ILE A 30 4.43 -0.46 -3.25
CA ILE A 30 3.74 -1.67 -2.83
C ILE A 30 4.44 -2.29 -1.62
N HIS A 31 3.66 -2.64 -0.59
CA HIS A 31 4.16 -3.32 0.61
C HIS A 31 3.23 -4.43 1.07
N VAL A 32 3.84 -5.51 1.56
CA VAL A 32 3.15 -6.56 2.31
C VAL A 32 3.13 -6.17 3.78
N SER A 33 2.02 -6.38 4.48
CA SER A 33 1.97 -6.17 5.92
C SER A 33 2.90 -7.14 6.66
N PRO A 34 3.47 -6.75 7.82
CA PRO A 34 4.42 -7.61 8.56
C PRO A 34 3.87 -8.98 8.93
N ASP A 35 2.55 -9.11 9.08
CA ASP A 35 1.84 -10.36 9.35
C ASP A 35 1.58 -11.22 8.08
N GLY A 36 1.97 -10.74 6.90
CA GLY A 36 1.77 -11.43 5.61
C GLY A 36 0.34 -11.50 5.11
N LYS A 37 -0.64 -10.92 5.82
CA LYS A 37 -2.07 -11.09 5.52
C LYS A 37 -2.62 -10.13 4.49
N PHE A 38 -1.97 -8.98 4.29
CA PHE A 38 -2.45 -7.93 3.40
C PHE A 38 -1.33 -7.37 2.53
N VAL A 39 -1.70 -6.97 1.32
CA VAL A 39 -0.87 -6.18 0.40
C VAL A 39 -1.52 -4.82 0.23
N TYR A 40 -0.73 -3.77 0.31
CA TYR A 40 -1.11 -2.39 0.07
C TYR A 40 -0.39 -1.87 -1.17
N SER A 41 -1.09 -1.14 -2.04
CA SER A 41 -0.50 -0.56 -3.26
C SER A 41 -0.98 0.87 -3.42
N SER A 42 -0.06 1.83 -3.55
CA SER A 42 -0.42 3.23 -3.80
C SER A 42 -0.69 3.47 -5.29
N ASN A 43 -1.75 4.23 -5.57
CA ASN A 43 -2.14 4.69 -6.89
C ASN A 43 -2.21 6.22 -6.90
N ARG A 44 -1.91 6.84 -8.03
CA ARG A 44 -1.82 8.28 -8.22
C ARG A 44 -2.32 8.69 -9.61
N LEU A 45 -2.43 9.99 -9.86
CA LEU A 45 -2.82 10.65 -11.11
C LEU A 45 -4.33 10.73 -11.40
N LYS A 46 -5.16 9.80 -10.94
CA LYS A 46 -6.63 9.88 -11.11
C LYS A 46 -7.41 9.49 -9.86
N ALA A 47 -6.89 8.53 -9.11
CA ALA A 47 -7.49 8.07 -7.87
C ALA A 47 -6.39 7.92 -6.83
N ASP A 48 -5.91 9.05 -6.32
CA ASP A 48 -4.86 9.08 -5.31
C ASP A 48 -5.31 8.32 -4.06
N GLY A 49 -4.64 7.21 -3.77
CA GLY A 49 -5.07 6.34 -2.66
C GLY A 49 -4.26 5.06 -2.54
N ILE A 50 -4.64 4.28 -1.55
CA ILE A 50 -4.07 2.97 -1.22
C ILE A 50 -5.09 1.89 -1.48
N ALA A 51 -4.83 1.02 -2.44
CA ALA A 51 -5.60 -0.22 -2.63
C ALA A 51 -5.19 -1.25 -1.59
N ILE A 52 -6.16 -1.98 -1.06
CA ILE A 52 -6.00 -2.95 0.02
C ILE A 52 -6.42 -4.31 -0.48
N PHE A 53 -5.52 -5.28 -0.39
CA PHE A 53 -5.75 -6.66 -0.81
C PHE A 53 -5.50 -7.61 0.35
N LYS A 54 -6.37 -8.60 0.49
CA LYS A 54 -6.16 -9.75 1.38
C LYS A 54 -5.39 -10.83 0.62
N VAL A 55 -4.42 -11.42 1.27
CA VAL A 55 -3.65 -12.57 0.76
C VAL A 55 -4.38 -13.85 1.11
N ASP A 56 -4.56 -14.73 0.13
CA ASP A 56 -4.97 -16.12 0.37
C ASP A 56 -3.74 -16.92 0.82
N ASP A 57 -3.80 -17.47 2.02
CA ASP A 57 -2.68 -18.18 2.66
C ASP A 57 -2.35 -19.54 2.02
N LYS A 58 -3.28 -20.08 1.24
CA LYS A 58 -3.11 -21.40 0.57
C LYS A 58 -2.37 -21.28 -0.76
N ASN A 59 -2.66 -20.25 -1.53
CA ASN A 59 -2.16 -20.14 -2.92
C ASN A 59 -1.43 -18.81 -3.20
N GLY A 60 -1.46 -17.84 -2.27
CA GLY A 60 -0.82 -16.54 -2.40
C GLY A 60 -1.53 -15.57 -3.34
N THR A 61 -2.74 -15.88 -3.81
CA THR A 61 -3.51 -14.95 -4.62
C THR A 61 -4.09 -13.82 -3.77
N LEU A 62 -4.46 -12.73 -4.43
CA LEU A 62 -4.97 -11.53 -3.80
C LEU A 62 -6.46 -11.33 -4.09
N SER A 63 -7.22 -10.92 -3.10
CA SER A 63 -8.58 -10.41 -3.25
C SER A 63 -8.65 -8.96 -2.77
N ARG A 64 -9.25 -8.08 -3.57
CA ARG A 64 -9.42 -6.68 -3.18
C ARG A 64 -10.45 -6.58 -2.07
N VAL A 65 -10.08 -5.94 -0.96
CA VAL A 65 -10.94 -5.77 0.22
C VAL A 65 -11.22 -4.31 0.56
N GLY A 66 -10.50 -3.36 -0.05
CA GLY A 66 -10.73 -1.95 0.20
C GLY A 66 -9.90 -1.01 -0.67
N TYR A 67 -10.19 0.27 -0.50
CA TYR A 67 -9.45 1.39 -1.08
C TYR A 67 -9.53 2.59 -0.13
N GLN A 68 -8.40 3.15 0.25
CA GLN A 68 -8.32 4.34 1.09
C GLN A 68 -7.85 5.53 0.26
N LEU A 69 -8.68 6.56 0.15
CA LEU A 69 -8.26 7.83 -0.46
C LEU A 69 -7.18 8.50 0.39
N THR A 70 -6.25 9.17 -0.28
CA THR A 70 -5.13 9.90 0.33
C THR A 70 -5.05 11.33 -0.19
N GLY A 71 -4.08 12.08 0.28
CA GLY A 71 -3.64 13.32 -0.35
C GLY A 71 -3.02 13.05 -1.73
N VAL A 72 -2.74 14.14 -2.45
CA VAL A 72 -2.31 14.09 -3.85
C VAL A 72 -0.91 13.50 -3.99
N HIS A 73 -0.77 12.60 -4.93
CA HIS A 73 0.47 11.94 -5.33
C HIS A 73 1.12 11.13 -4.20
N PRO A 74 0.47 10.05 -3.72
CA PRO A 74 1.03 9.13 -2.73
C PRO A 74 2.23 8.38 -3.33
N ARG A 75 3.39 9.01 -3.30
CA ARG A 75 4.61 8.57 -3.98
C ARG A 75 5.21 7.31 -3.38
N ASN A 76 5.20 7.26 -2.06
CA ASN A 76 5.76 6.19 -1.25
C ASN A 76 4.96 6.07 0.04
N PHE A 77 4.92 4.91 0.60
CA PHE A 77 4.36 4.70 1.94
C PHE A 77 5.17 3.63 2.68
N ILE A 78 4.98 3.54 3.99
CA ILE A 78 5.66 2.54 4.81
C ILE A 78 4.72 2.06 5.92
N ILE A 79 4.78 0.78 6.23
CA ILE A 79 4.05 0.18 7.35
C ILE A 79 5.00 0.13 8.55
N THR A 80 4.52 0.55 9.72
CA THR A 80 5.33 0.48 10.95
C THR A 80 5.74 -0.96 11.25
N PRO A 81 6.90 -1.20 11.89
CA PRO A 81 7.36 -2.56 12.20
C PRO A 81 6.36 -3.39 13.01
N ASN A 82 5.56 -2.73 13.87
CA ASN A 82 4.49 -3.39 14.64
C ASN A 82 3.20 -3.63 13.82
N GLY A 83 3.17 -3.23 12.55
CA GLY A 83 2.04 -3.39 11.65
C GLY A 83 0.78 -2.58 11.97
N ARG A 84 0.84 -1.65 12.93
CA ARG A 84 -0.35 -0.91 13.41
C ARG A 84 -0.64 0.37 12.63
N PHE A 85 0.36 0.96 12.03
CA PHE A 85 0.22 2.22 11.30
C PHE A 85 0.81 2.13 9.91
N LEU A 86 0.27 2.94 9.02
CA LEU A 86 0.76 3.14 7.66
C LEU A 86 0.94 4.64 7.45
N LEU A 87 2.13 5.05 7.03
CA LEU A 87 2.48 6.44 6.77
C LEU A 87 2.60 6.63 5.27
N VAL A 88 1.90 7.63 4.72
CA VAL A 88 1.85 7.90 3.27
C VAL A 88 2.49 9.25 2.97
N ALA A 89 3.52 9.25 2.14
CA ALA A 89 4.16 10.45 1.61
C ALA A 89 3.35 11.01 0.44
N CYS A 90 2.49 11.98 0.71
CA CYS A 90 1.66 12.68 -0.28
C CYS A 90 2.42 13.89 -0.83
N ARG A 91 3.22 13.65 -1.90
CA ARG A 91 4.17 14.63 -2.42
C ARG A 91 3.54 15.98 -2.72
N ASP A 92 2.45 16.00 -3.47
CA ASP A 92 1.86 17.26 -3.96
C ASP A 92 0.88 17.89 -2.96
N SER A 93 0.49 17.15 -1.92
CA SER A 93 -0.20 17.68 -0.73
C SER A 93 0.75 18.21 0.34
N ASN A 94 2.07 18.11 0.17
CA ASN A 94 3.10 18.55 1.12
C ASN A 94 2.86 18.01 2.54
N CYS A 95 2.53 16.75 2.65
CA CYS A 95 2.30 16.12 3.97
C CYS A 95 2.62 14.62 3.97
N ILE A 96 2.84 14.12 5.16
CA ILE A 96 2.80 12.69 5.47
C ILE A 96 1.48 12.45 6.21
N GLN A 97 0.59 11.63 5.63
CA GLN A 97 -0.61 11.17 6.31
C GLN A 97 -0.32 9.91 7.12
N ILE A 98 -0.97 9.81 8.28
CA ILE A 98 -0.82 8.69 9.19
C ILE A 98 -2.17 7.99 9.30
N PHE A 99 -2.18 6.70 8.95
CA PHE A 99 -3.37 5.85 9.06
C PHE A 99 -3.14 4.78 10.12
N SER A 100 -4.13 4.57 10.99
CA SER A 100 -4.19 3.34 11.77
C SER A 100 -4.63 2.19 10.89
N ARG A 101 -4.05 1.01 11.10
CA ARG A 101 -4.35 -0.20 10.35
C ARG A 101 -5.11 -1.18 11.24
N ASN A 102 -6.27 -1.62 10.79
CA ASN A 102 -6.96 -2.75 11.40
C ASN A 102 -6.27 -4.05 10.95
N VAL A 103 -5.65 -4.76 11.88
CA VAL A 103 -4.87 -5.98 11.59
C VAL A 103 -5.72 -7.16 11.13
N THR A 104 -7.03 -7.15 11.41
CA THR A 104 -7.96 -8.22 11.05
C THR A 104 -8.57 -8.02 9.67
N THR A 105 -8.94 -6.77 9.33
CA THR A 105 -9.63 -6.43 8.08
C THR A 105 -8.72 -5.81 7.03
N GLY A 106 -7.55 -5.31 7.44
CA GLY A 106 -6.64 -4.52 6.60
C GLY A 106 -7.07 -3.06 6.40
N ALA A 107 -8.25 -2.67 6.87
CA ALA A 107 -8.79 -1.32 6.70
C ALA A 107 -7.88 -0.25 7.31
N LEU A 108 -7.86 0.92 6.67
CA LEU A 108 -7.10 2.09 7.09
C LEU A 108 -8.04 3.19 7.56
N THR A 109 -7.67 3.90 8.63
CA THR A 109 -8.38 5.07 9.14
C THR A 109 -7.37 6.18 9.39
N GLU A 110 -7.57 7.37 8.80
CA GLU A 110 -6.67 8.50 9.04
C GLU A 110 -6.74 8.93 10.50
N VAL A 111 -5.59 9.05 11.14
CA VAL A 111 -5.44 9.45 12.55
C VAL A 111 -4.59 10.69 12.73
N GLY A 112 -3.96 11.17 11.68
CA GLY A 112 -3.18 12.41 11.70
C GLY A 112 -2.40 12.66 10.43
N LYS A 113 -1.76 13.82 10.40
CA LYS A 113 -0.83 14.22 9.33
C LYS A 113 0.24 15.17 9.83
N VAL A 114 1.38 15.17 9.17
CA VAL A 114 2.52 16.05 9.44
C VAL A 114 2.86 16.82 8.18
N ALA A 115 3.06 18.14 8.28
CA ALA A 115 3.48 18.97 7.17
C ALA A 115 4.96 18.68 6.83
N VAL A 116 5.22 18.26 5.60
CA VAL A 116 6.57 18.02 5.06
C VAL A 116 6.56 18.40 3.59
N SER A 117 7.49 19.27 3.18
CA SER A 117 7.56 19.72 1.79
C SER A 117 7.95 18.56 0.86
N LYS A 118 7.10 18.24 -0.09
CA LYS A 118 7.29 17.25 -1.17
C LYS A 118 7.93 15.92 -0.72
N PRO A 119 7.35 15.21 0.28
CA PRO A 119 7.92 13.96 0.74
C PRO A 119 7.83 12.89 -0.36
N VAL A 120 8.91 12.14 -0.58
CA VAL A 120 8.99 11.14 -1.66
C VAL A 120 9.49 9.78 -1.21
N CYS A 121 10.06 9.67 -0.01
CA CYS A 121 10.56 8.40 0.53
C CYS A 121 10.54 8.44 2.05
N LEU A 122 10.06 7.35 2.64
CA LEU A 122 10.02 7.13 4.09
C LEU A 122 10.82 5.88 4.43
N LYS A 123 11.60 5.93 5.51
CA LYS A 123 12.34 4.78 6.04
C LYS A 123 12.34 4.82 7.56
N PHE A 124 12.11 3.67 8.18
CA PHE A 124 12.40 3.49 9.60
C PHE A 124 13.87 3.12 9.79
N ILE A 125 14.46 3.68 10.82
CA ILE A 125 15.78 3.28 11.31
C ILE A 125 15.60 2.70 12.71
N SER A 126 16.13 1.51 12.95
CA SER A 126 16.26 0.96 14.30
C SER A 126 17.46 1.62 14.99
N LYS A 127 17.27 2.03 16.23
CA LYS A 127 18.36 2.49 17.11
C LYS A 127 18.86 1.33 17.95
#